data_3616d692bd4fc0788164847184b1475a
#
_entry.id   3616d692bd4fc0788164847184b1475a
#
_cell.length_a   1.000
_cell.length_b   1.000
_cell.length_c   1.000
_cell.angle_alpha   90.00
_cell.angle_beta   90.00
_cell.angle_gamma   90.00
#
_symmetry.space_group_name_H-M   'P 1'
#
loop_
_entity.id
_entity.type
_entity.pdbx_description
1 polymer ?
#
loop_
_entity_poly.entity_id
_entity_poly.type
_entity_poly.pdbx_seq_one_letter_code
_entity_poly.pdbx_strand_id
1 'polypeptide(L)' 'DVYEDEPEINEDILRLDNVALAPHTGSATETARSKMGEVAAANIIAHLKGDTPPNPVNYEVLQSR' A
#
# COMPACT_ATOMS: atom_id res chain seq x y z
N ASP A 1 2.46 -12.32 -4.58
CA ASP A 1 2.45 -10.91 -4.19
C ASP A 1 1.86 -10.71 -2.80
N VAL A 2 0.57 -10.93 -2.66
CA VAL A 2 -0.11 -10.83 -1.37
C VAL A 2 -0.74 -12.16 -1.00
N TYR A 3 -0.84 -12.45 0.28
CA TYR A 3 -1.33 -13.72 0.80
C TYR A 3 -2.23 -13.48 2.01
N GLU A 4 -3.21 -14.38 2.21
CA GLU A 4 -4.25 -14.20 3.22
C GLU A 4 -3.69 -14.00 4.64
N ASP A 5 -2.72 -14.79 5.04
CA ASP A 5 -2.15 -14.76 6.39
C ASP A 5 -0.64 -14.47 6.37
N GLU A 6 -0.22 -13.46 5.61
CA GLU A 6 1.21 -13.13 5.49
C GLU A 6 1.92 -13.04 6.85
N PRO A 7 3.14 -13.55 6.97
CA PRO A 7 4.02 -14.11 5.93
C PRO A 7 3.75 -15.58 5.60
N GLU A 8 2.76 -16.20 6.19
CA GLU A 8 2.41 -17.60 5.93
C GLU A 8 1.69 -17.74 4.59
N ILE A 9 1.93 -18.85 3.90
CA ILE A 9 1.31 -19.16 2.61
C ILE A 9 0.47 -20.43 2.78
N ASN A 10 -0.76 -20.41 2.24
CA ASN A 10 -1.64 -21.56 2.29
C ASN A 10 -0.96 -22.77 1.64
N GLU A 11 -0.92 -23.90 2.35
CA GLU A 11 -0.27 -25.12 1.89
C GLU A 11 -0.86 -25.66 0.59
N ASP A 12 -2.15 -25.50 0.37
CA ASP A 12 -2.82 -25.96 -0.85
C ASP A 12 -2.28 -25.20 -2.08
N ILE A 13 -1.95 -23.92 -1.91
CA ILE A 13 -1.33 -23.12 -2.98
C ILE A 13 0.10 -23.58 -3.24
N LEU A 14 0.84 -23.93 -2.20
CA LEU A 14 2.22 -24.41 -2.33
C LEU A 14 2.32 -25.73 -3.09
N ARG A 15 1.26 -26.52 -3.10
CA ARG A 15 1.22 -27.82 -3.79
C ARG A 15 0.89 -27.72 -5.28
N LEU A 16 0.47 -26.55 -5.76
CA LEU A 16 0.09 -26.38 -7.16
C LEU A 16 1.32 -26.17 -8.05
N ASP A 17 1.36 -26.90 -9.17
CA ASP A 17 2.48 -26.82 -10.12
C ASP A 17 2.37 -25.61 -11.05
N ASN A 18 1.19 -25.03 -11.18
CA ASN A 18 0.91 -23.92 -12.11
C ASN A 18 0.87 -22.56 -11.42
N VAL A 19 1.51 -22.44 -10.27
CA VAL A 19 1.54 -21.20 -9.48
C VAL A 19 3.00 -20.77 -9.28
N ALA A 20 3.30 -19.52 -9.56
CA ALA A 20 4.57 -18.89 -9.22
C ALA A 20 4.36 -17.96 -8.03
N LEU A 21 5.16 -18.10 -7.00
CA LEU A 21 5.06 -17.32 -5.78
C LEU A 21 6.22 -16.33 -5.69
N ALA A 22 5.92 -15.13 -5.21
CA ALA A 22 6.91 -14.08 -5.01
C ALA A 22 6.55 -13.30 -3.75
N PRO A 23 7.52 -12.66 -3.08
CA PRO A 23 7.18 -11.76 -1.99
C PRO A 23 6.44 -10.53 -2.51
N HIS A 24 5.93 -9.72 -1.61
CA HIS A 24 5.08 -8.56 -1.90
C HIS A 24 5.84 -7.52 -2.77
N THR A 25 5.92 -7.77 -4.07
CA THR A 25 6.69 -6.95 -5.01
C THR A 25 5.87 -6.47 -6.22
N GLY A 26 4.55 -6.64 -6.20
CA GLY A 26 3.68 -6.27 -7.33
C GLY A 26 3.76 -4.79 -7.71
N SER A 27 4.06 -3.90 -6.76
CA SER A 27 4.25 -2.47 -6.99
C SER A 27 5.73 -2.07 -7.09
N ALA A 28 6.64 -3.02 -7.23
CA ALA A 28 8.08 -2.77 -7.22
C ALA A 28 8.63 -2.39 -8.62
N THR A 29 7.96 -1.47 -9.30
CA THR A 29 8.43 -0.87 -10.55
C THR A 29 8.86 0.56 -10.28
N GLU A 30 9.73 1.12 -11.14
CA GLU A 30 10.11 2.53 -11.01
C GLU A 30 8.90 3.45 -11.02
N THR A 31 8.00 3.24 -11.96
CA THR A 31 6.79 4.07 -12.09
C THR A 31 5.90 3.99 -10.86
N ALA A 32 5.62 2.77 -10.36
CA ALA A 32 4.78 2.58 -9.19
C ALA A 32 5.43 3.19 -7.94
N ARG A 33 6.72 2.95 -7.73
CA ARG A 33 7.45 3.49 -6.58
C ARG A 33 7.54 5.00 -6.59
N SER A 34 7.80 5.60 -7.76
CA SER A 34 7.81 7.07 -7.91
C SER A 34 6.44 7.65 -7.60
N LYS A 35 5.37 7.02 -8.09
CA LYS A 35 4.01 7.49 -7.82
C LYS A 35 3.65 7.37 -6.34
N MET A 36 4.03 6.28 -5.69
CA MET A 36 3.83 6.11 -4.26
C MET A 36 4.53 7.21 -3.46
N GLY A 37 5.77 7.55 -3.84
CA GLY A 37 6.52 8.64 -3.22
C GLY A 37 5.84 9.99 -3.41
N GLU A 38 5.35 10.29 -4.60
CA GLU A 38 4.63 11.52 -4.89
C GLU A 38 3.35 11.64 -4.07
N VAL A 39 2.56 10.57 -4.01
CA VAL A 39 1.31 10.56 -3.24
C VAL A 39 1.59 10.72 -1.75
N ALA A 40 2.58 10.02 -1.22
CA ALA A 40 2.97 10.14 0.19
C ALA A 40 3.42 11.58 0.52
N ALA A 41 4.25 12.17 -0.33
CA ALA A 41 4.72 13.53 -0.16
C ALA A 41 3.57 14.55 -0.20
N ALA A 42 2.63 14.38 -1.13
CA ALA A 42 1.47 15.26 -1.25
C ALA A 42 0.61 15.25 0.02
N ASN A 43 0.43 14.06 0.62
CA ASN A 43 -0.32 13.95 1.88
C ASN A 43 0.38 14.66 3.04
N ILE A 44 1.69 14.51 3.15
CA ILE A 44 2.48 15.15 4.20
C ILE A 44 2.45 16.66 4.04
N ILE A 45 2.69 17.17 2.84
CA ILE A 45 2.69 18.60 2.54
C ILE A 45 1.33 19.21 2.87
N ALA A 46 0.24 18.57 2.45
CA ALA A 46 -1.10 19.07 2.75
C ALA A 46 -1.34 19.17 4.26
N HIS A 47 -0.93 18.15 5.00
CA HIS A 47 -1.07 18.15 6.46
C HIS A 47 -0.28 19.29 7.11
N LEU A 48 0.97 19.51 6.69
CA LEU A 48 1.81 20.57 7.23
C LEU A 48 1.29 21.96 6.94
N LYS A 49 0.55 22.14 5.84
CA LYS A 49 -0.09 23.41 5.48
C LYS A 49 -1.43 23.62 6.19
N GLY A 50 -1.93 22.63 6.94
CA GLY A 50 -3.25 22.69 7.55
C GLY A 50 -4.39 22.30 6.62
N ASP A 51 -4.07 21.85 5.41
CA ASP A 51 -5.06 21.38 4.44
C ASP A 51 -5.43 19.92 4.69
N THR A 52 -6.52 19.47 4.08
CA THR A 52 -6.93 18.06 4.14
C THR A 52 -6.01 17.22 3.26
N PRO A 53 -5.34 16.19 3.80
CA PRO A 53 -4.57 15.27 2.98
C PRO A 53 -5.44 14.61 1.91
N PRO A 54 -4.93 14.38 0.69
CA PRO A 54 -5.73 13.77 -0.39
C PRO A 54 -6.23 12.35 -0.08
N ASN A 55 -5.49 11.57 0.72
CA ASN A 55 -5.80 10.17 0.98
C ASN A 55 -5.80 9.84 2.48
N PRO A 56 -6.69 10.44 3.29
CA PRO A 56 -6.70 10.16 4.72
C PRO A 56 -7.32 8.78 5.01
N VAL A 57 -6.70 8.04 5.94
CA VAL A 57 -7.21 6.74 6.37
C VAL A 57 -8.39 6.92 7.34
N ASN A 58 -8.28 7.90 8.21
CA ASN A 58 -9.27 8.16 9.26
C ASN A 58 -9.83 9.58 9.12
N TYR A 59 -10.59 9.79 8.06
CA TYR A 59 -11.13 11.09 7.67
C TYR A 59 -11.90 11.79 8.80
N GLU A 60 -12.56 11.02 9.64
CA GLU A 60 -13.37 11.54 10.75
C GLU A 60 -12.59 12.40 11.73
N VAL A 61 -11.29 12.16 11.91
CA VAL A 61 -10.48 13.00 12.82
C VAL A 61 -10.24 14.40 12.26
N LEU A 62 -10.39 14.60 10.97
CA LEU A 62 -10.23 15.90 10.32
C LEU A 62 -11.41 16.81 10.60
N GLN A 63 -12.57 16.24 10.90
CA GLN A 63 -13.80 16.98 11.15
C GLN A 63 -13.85 17.60 12.55
N SER A 64 -12.98 17.14 13.44
CA SER A 64 -12.93 17.65 14.82
C SER A 64 -11.86 18.70 15.08
N ARG A 65 -11.19 19.13 14.03
CA ARG A 65 -10.20 20.22 14.12
C ARG A 65 -10.86 21.57 14.31
#